data_520cc745182c2fdffff6d6683d4a4003
#
_entry.id   520cc745182c2fdffff6d6683d4a4003
#
_cell.length_a   1.000
_cell.length_b   1.000
_cell.length_c   1.000
_cell.angle_alpha   90.00
_cell.angle_beta   90.00
_cell.angle_gamma   90.00
#
_symmetry.space_group_name_H-M   'P 1'
#
loop_
_entity.id
_entity.type
_entity.pdbx_description
1 polymer ?
#
loop_
_entity_poly.entity_id
_entity_poly.type
_entity_poly.pdbx_seq_one_letter_code
_entity_poly.pdbx_strand_id
1 'polypeptide(L)'
;MEINFSEPNTKNIAISLYKRFVANGNKYQTLTLFTGFGKTAIAVATAGIFAVANKEDINVFVIAKKRKLEEKSWEDTINQYNEIAQYKLNIIAQTTPQSLRVADKNDKLRKKDIKAMRPSRQRKLNFLSKWKEEAEKKPTIILIDEVQNFKRPTGKWSKSLMKLLESSYIGIGLSATPMPNGVLDDGVAYLIYNGYYKNQQEFRDIHIPKGMYDKYYRPAVYTEEHKIDPHRFKELEMFFDRVRSTTFVPDVIVDFDIPNQELHTIAYDLEQKTINEIQYLSKNYKERRYDTYMQYLSDIKKAISYDETHIQKMVSILKNNPNKQPLIFYETNVQLESIKKGLNQINMDYKMINGRSDSDKLEEINHSKTNQAIIIQYKSGGDSIEFKNSFLTIFYGLTYSWGDIQQAMGRNIRRGMPKDSFVKQFFLVATHYHDSKVYDVIERKEEFSEELLEELAEEIAESVLE
;
A
#
# COMPACT_ATOMS: atom_id res chain seq x y z
N MET A 1 -15.65 -9.50 -15.03
CA MET A 1 -14.90 -10.79 -15.00
C MET A 1 -15.66 -11.70 -14.05
N GLU A 2 -16.07 -12.86 -14.51
CA GLU A 2 -16.79 -13.83 -13.66
C GLU A 2 -15.82 -14.44 -12.65
N ILE A 3 -16.18 -14.38 -11.37
CA ILE A 3 -15.33 -14.88 -10.28
C ILE A 3 -15.69 -16.33 -9.99
N ASN A 4 -14.74 -17.22 -10.14
CA ASN A 4 -14.95 -18.61 -9.82
C ASN A 4 -14.63 -18.89 -8.33
N PHE A 5 -15.64 -18.81 -7.47
CA PHE A 5 -15.51 -19.14 -6.05
C PHE A 5 -15.23 -20.64 -5.78
N SER A 6 -15.43 -21.49 -6.75
CA SER A 6 -15.11 -22.91 -6.69
C SER A 6 -13.68 -23.22 -7.10
N GLU A 7 -12.93 -22.24 -7.55
CA GLU A 7 -11.51 -22.39 -7.89
C GLU A 7 -10.75 -22.88 -6.65
N PRO A 8 -9.95 -23.98 -6.78
CA PRO A 8 -9.36 -24.67 -5.63
C PRO A 8 -8.58 -23.77 -4.69
N ASN A 9 -7.77 -22.83 -5.21
CA ASN A 9 -7.00 -21.93 -4.37
C ASN A 9 -7.90 -20.98 -3.59
N THR A 10 -8.88 -20.34 -4.24
CA THR A 10 -9.84 -19.44 -3.59
C THR A 10 -10.59 -20.16 -2.47
N LYS A 11 -11.12 -21.34 -2.77
CA LYS A 11 -11.88 -22.17 -1.81
C LYS A 11 -11.01 -22.64 -0.65
N ASN A 12 -9.83 -23.21 -0.92
CA ASN A 12 -8.96 -23.77 0.11
C ASN A 12 -8.42 -22.69 1.04
N ILE A 13 -8.04 -21.53 0.52
CA ILE A 13 -7.57 -20.40 1.32
C ILE A 13 -8.70 -19.86 2.19
N ALA A 14 -9.92 -19.70 1.63
CA ALA A 14 -11.08 -19.24 2.39
C ALA A 14 -11.43 -20.20 3.54
N ILE A 15 -11.41 -21.52 3.30
CA ILE A 15 -11.61 -22.54 4.32
C ILE A 15 -10.51 -22.46 5.40
N SER A 16 -9.27 -22.32 4.99
CA SER A 16 -8.14 -22.22 5.92
C SER A 16 -8.23 -20.96 6.78
N LEU A 17 -8.61 -19.83 6.20
CA LEU A 17 -8.81 -18.58 6.94
C LEU A 17 -9.97 -18.71 7.94
N TYR A 18 -11.10 -19.32 7.54
CA TYR A 18 -12.20 -19.61 8.44
C TYR A 18 -11.77 -20.52 9.62
N LYS A 19 -11.05 -21.61 9.33
CA LYS A 19 -10.53 -22.51 10.37
C LYS A 19 -9.63 -21.79 11.37
N ARG A 20 -8.82 -20.84 10.92
CA ARG A 20 -7.95 -20.04 11.79
C ARG A 20 -8.74 -19.14 12.73
N PHE A 21 -9.83 -18.52 12.27
CA PHE A 21 -10.73 -17.76 13.14
C PHE A 21 -11.31 -18.65 14.24
N VAL A 22 -11.79 -19.82 13.86
CA VAL A 22 -12.39 -20.77 14.83
C VAL A 22 -11.35 -21.32 15.80
N ALA A 23 -10.18 -21.73 15.32
CA ALA A 23 -9.13 -22.32 16.15
C ALA A 23 -8.51 -21.32 17.13
N ASN A 24 -8.29 -20.08 16.70
CA ASN A 24 -7.63 -19.06 17.51
C ASN A 24 -8.59 -18.22 18.36
N GLY A 25 -9.90 -18.29 18.10
CA GLY A 25 -10.90 -17.42 18.73
C GLY A 25 -10.71 -15.94 18.43
N ASN A 26 -9.96 -15.61 17.39
CA ASN A 26 -9.62 -14.24 17.04
C ASN A 26 -10.83 -13.50 16.43
N LYS A 27 -10.98 -12.24 16.80
CA LYS A 27 -11.95 -11.35 16.16
C LYS A 27 -11.46 -10.75 14.83
N TYR A 28 -10.15 -10.80 14.58
CA TYR A 28 -9.53 -10.18 13.42
C TYR A 28 -8.43 -11.07 12.84
N GLN A 29 -8.37 -11.15 11.53
CA GLN A 29 -7.28 -11.79 10.78
C GLN A 29 -6.85 -10.92 9.60
N THR A 30 -5.55 -10.86 9.37
CA THR A 30 -4.98 -10.28 8.14
C THR A 30 -4.69 -11.40 7.16
N LEU A 31 -5.28 -11.34 5.98
CA LEU A 31 -4.93 -12.20 4.85
C LEU A 31 -3.84 -11.52 4.01
N THR A 32 -2.67 -12.14 3.95
CA THR A 32 -1.52 -11.63 3.20
C THR A 32 -1.32 -12.46 1.94
N LEU A 33 -1.50 -11.83 0.80
CA LEU A 33 -1.29 -12.40 -0.53
C LEU A 33 -0.81 -11.29 -1.46
N PHE A 34 0.01 -11.65 -2.44
CA PHE A 34 0.49 -10.67 -3.41
C PHE A 34 -0.65 -10.02 -4.21
N THR A 35 -0.36 -8.88 -4.81
CA THR A 35 -1.34 -8.10 -5.57
C THR A 35 -1.81 -8.91 -6.80
N GLY A 36 -3.11 -8.90 -7.09
CA GLY A 36 -3.68 -9.65 -8.23
C GLY A 36 -4.07 -11.10 -7.95
N PHE A 37 -3.82 -11.62 -6.74
CA PHE A 37 -4.17 -13.00 -6.38
C PHE A 37 -5.68 -13.25 -6.19
N GLY A 38 -6.50 -12.21 -6.12
CA GLY A 38 -7.94 -12.38 -5.86
C GLY A 38 -8.32 -12.31 -4.38
N LYS A 39 -7.56 -11.56 -3.56
CA LYS A 39 -7.83 -11.35 -2.12
C LYS A 39 -9.30 -11.02 -1.82
N THR A 40 -9.92 -10.17 -2.65
CA THR A 40 -11.33 -9.77 -2.51
C THR A 40 -12.27 -10.98 -2.59
N ALA A 41 -12.09 -11.85 -3.60
CA ALA A 41 -12.89 -13.07 -3.76
C ALA A 41 -12.72 -14.03 -2.56
N ILE A 42 -11.49 -14.19 -2.07
CA ILE A 42 -11.20 -15.04 -0.91
C ILE A 42 -11.87 -14.49 0.35
N ALA A 43 -11.83 -13.18 0.58
CA ALA A 43 -12.48 -12.56 1.73
C ALA A 43 -14.00 -12.72 1.68
N VAL A 44 -14.61 -12.54 0.50
CA VAL A 44 -16.05 -12.75 0.27
C VAL A 44 -16.40 -14.22 0.46
N ALA A 45 -15.62 -15.16 -0.10
CA ALA A 45 -15.81 -16.60 0.12
C ALA A 45 -15.72 -16.97 1.61
N THR A 46 -14.75 -16.40 2.34
CA THR A 46 -14.61 -16.62 3.78
C THR A 46 -15.84 -16.12 4.54
N ALA A 47 -16.34 -14.92 4.23
CA ALA A 47 -17.58 -14.39 4.81
C ALA A 47 -18.78 -15.31 4.51
N GLY A 48 -18.82 -15.85 3.30
CA GLY A 48 -19.83 -16.84 2.92
C GLY A 48 -19.77 -18.14 3.72
N ILE A 49 -18.56 -18.63 4.04
CA ILE A 49 -18.41 -19.81 4.92
C ILE A 49 -18.97 -19.52 6.31
N PHE A 50 -18.76 -18.31 6.84
CA PHE A 50 -19.38 -17.90 8.11
C PHE A 50 -20.91 -17.86 8.02
N ALA A 51 -21.49 -17.39 6.92
CA ALA A 51 -22.94 -17.40 6.71
C ALA A 51 -23.50 -18.83 6.71
N VAL A 52 -22.84 -19.76 6.04
CA VAL A 52 -23.22 -21.18 6.04
C VAL A 52 -23.07 -21.81 7.44
N ALA A 53 -21.98 -21.53 8.14
CA ALA A 53 -21.74 -22.05 9.50
C ALA A 53 -22.77 -21.57 10.51
N ASN A 54 -23.18 -20.30 10.42
CA ASN A 54 -24.20 -19.70 11.28
C ASN A 54 -25.64 -20.04 10.83
N LYS A 55 -25.82 -20.58 9.62
CA LYS A 55 -27.12 -20.86 8.99
C LYS A 55 -28.01 -19.62 8.87
N GLU A 56 -27.41 -18.47 8.61
CA GLU A 56 -28.10 -17.19 8.45
C GLU A 56 -27.35 -16.25 7.50
N ASP A 57 -28.08 -15.27 6.95
CA ASP A 57 -27.49 -14.18 6.19
C ASP A 57 -26.62 -13.32 7.08
N ILE A 58 -25.47 -12.90 6.57
CA ILE A 58 -24.50 -12.06 7.28
C ILE A 58 -24.47 -10.65 6.69
N ASN A 59 -24.41 -9.66 7.57
CA ASN A 59 -24.13 -8.29 7.18
C ASN A 59 -22.64 -8.10 6.88
N VAL A 60 -22.34 -7.34 5.82
CA VAL A 60 -20.99 -7.02 5.42
C VAL A 60 -20.79 -5.51 5.42
N PHE A 61 -19.70 -5.07 6.05
CA PHE A 61 -19.24 -3.69 6.05
C PHE A 61 -17.90 -3.62 5.34
N VAL A 62 -17.83 -2.86 4.24
CA VAL A 62 -16.62 -2.76 3.41
C VAL A 62 -15.89 -1.45 3.68
N ILE A 63 -14.58 -1.54 3.95
CA ILE A 63 -13.68 -0.41 4.07
C ILE A 63 -12.64 -0.53 2.96
N ALA A 64 -12.70 0.36 2.00
CA ALA A 64 -11.76 0.37 0.87
C ALA A 64 -11.45 1.79 0.41
N LYS A 65 -10.43 1.94 -0.44
CA LYS A 65 -10.13 3.24 -1.03
C LYS A 65 -11.28 3.71 -1.92
N LYS A 66 -11.48 5.04 -1.99
CA LYS A 66 -12.59 5.68 -2.70
C LYS A 66 -12.81 5.11 -4.09
N ARG A 67 -11.74 4.96 -4.86
CA ARG A 67 -11.77 4.44 -6.22
C ARG A 67 -12.34 3.01 -6.31
N LYS A 68 -11.89 2.08 -5.45
CA LYS A 68 -12.43 0.70 -5.43
C LYS A 68 -13.92 0.63 -5.14
N LEU A 69 -14.42 1.60 -4.37
CA LEU A 69 -15.84 1.73 -4.11
C LEU A 69 -16.58 2.31 -5.30
N GLU A 70 -15.99 3.26 -6.03
CA GLU A 70 -16.54 3.83 -7.26
C GLU A 70 -16.57 2.82 -8.40
N GLU A 71 -15.55 1.97 -8.52
CA GLU A 71 -15.46 0.85 -9.47
C GLU A 71 -16.41 -0.31 -9.12
N LYS A 72 -17.12 -0.25 -7.98
CA LYS A 72 -18.05 -1.27 -7.48
C LYS A 72 -17.49 -2.69 -7.37
N SER A 73 -16.18 -2.86 -7.41
CA SER A 73 -15.53 -4.18 -7.44
C SER A 73 -15.92 -5.08 -6.26
N TRP A 74 -16.13 -4.50 -5.07
CA TRP A 74 -16.62 -5.23 -3.91
C TRP A 74 -18.09 -5.62 -4.03
N GLU A 75 -18.92 -4.70 -4.49
CA GLU A 75 -20.34 -4.91 -4.72
C GLU A 75 -20.58 -6.02 -5.76
N ASP A 76 -19.88 -5.95 -6.87
CA ASP A 76 -19.96 -6.95 -7.94
C ASP A 76 -19.50 -8.33 -7.46
N THR A 77 -18.39 -8.40 -6.67
CA THR A 77 -17.92 -9.67 -6.11
C THR A 77 -18.92 -10.28 -5.15
N ILE A 78 -19.53 -9.48 -4.27
CA ILE A 78 -20.53 -9.94 -3.32
C ILE A 78 -21.82 -10.36 -4.04
N ASN A 79 -22.23 -9.63 -5.08
CA ASN A 79 -23.41 -9.97 -5.88
C ASN A 79 -23.21 -11.30 -6.61
N GLN A 80 -22.04 -11.52 -7.24
CA GLN A 80 -21.72 -12.80 -7.89
C GLN A 80 -21.71 -13.97 -6.89
N TYR A 81 -21.17 -13.75 -5.67
CA TYR A 81 -21.30 -14.75 -4.61
C TYR A 81 -22.76 -15.02 -4.26
N ASN A 82 -23.54 -13.96 -4.11
CA ASN A 82 -24.95 -14.06 -3.74
C ASN A 82 -25.83 -14.80 -4.78
N GLU A 83 -25.46 -14.79 -6.06
CA GLU A 83 -26.18 -15.54 -7.09
C GLU A 83 -26.19 -17.05 -6.83
N ILE A 84 -25.08 -17.59 -6.31
CA ILE A 84 -24.90 -19.03 -6.06
C ILE A 84 -25.08 -19.45 -4.59
N ALA A 85 -25.15 -18.50 -3.67
CA ALA A 85 -25.14 -18.77 -2.23
C ALA A 85 -26.52 -19.12 -1.69
N GLN A 86 -26.58 -20.06 -0.75
CA GLN A 86 -27.78 -20.37 0.04
C GLN A 86 -28.08 -19.25 1.05
N TYR A 87 -27.05 -18.74 1.71
CA TYR A 87 -27.14 -17.61 2.64
C TYR A 87 -26.45 -16.40 2.04
N LYS A 88 -27.09 -15.26 2.15
CA LYS A 88 -26.64 -14.04 1.44
C LYS A 88 -25.72 -13.17 2.31
N LEU A 89 -24.86 -12.43 1.63
CA LEU A 89 -24.05 -11.38 2.24
C LEU A 89 -24.68 -10.02 1.91
N ASN A 90 -25.16 -9.33 2.94
CA ASN A 90 -25.88 -8.06 2.79
C ASN A 90 -24.91 -6.89 3.04
N ILE A 91 -24.61 -6.11 2.02
CA ILE A 91 -23.78 -4.90 2.17
C ILE A 91 -24.59 -3.85 2.94
N ILE A 92 -24.26 -3.62 4.20
CA ILE A 92 -24.93 -2.61 5.03
C ILE A 92 -24.26 -1.24 4.91
N ALA A 93 -22.96 -1.21 4.61
CA ALA A 93 -22.22 0.01 4.38
C ALA A 93 -20.93 -0.21 3.60
N GLN A 94 -20.53 0.82 2.86
CA GLN A 94 -19.23 0.94 2.22
C GLN A 94 -18.63 2.30 2.55
N THR A 95 -17.34 2.33 2.92
CA THR A 95 -16.70 3.59 3.32
C THR A 95 -15.20 3.61 3.05
N THR A 96 -14.64 4.80 3.07
CA THR A 96 -13.17 4.98 2.97
C THR A 96 -12.54 5.13 4.36
N PRO A 97 -11.24 4.80 4.52
CA PRO A 97 -10.51 5.05 5.76
C PRO A 97 -10.63 6.49 6.26
N GLN A 98 -10.62 7.47 5.34
CA GLN A 98 -10.77 8.88 5.67
C GLN A 98 -12.14 9.23 6.25
N SER A 99 -13.17 8.53 5.81
CA SER A 99 -14.56 8.74 6.27
C SER A 99 -14.86 8.07 7.60
N LEU A 100 -14.05 7.07 8.00
CA LEU A 100 -14.12 6.41 9.31
C LEU A 100 -13.69 7.30 10.49
N ARG A 101 -13.25 8.52 10.28
CA ARG A 101 -12.84 9.42 11.36
C ARG A 101 -14.00 9.73 12.29
N VAL A 102 -14.26 8.85 13.21
CA VAL A 102 -15.07 9.15 14.40
C VAL A 102 -14.14 9.78 15.40
N ALA A 103 -14.28 11.05 15.64
CA ALA A 103 -13.55 11.65 16.73
C ALA A 103 -14.09 11.09 18.04
N ASP A 104 -13.22 10.54 18.90
CA ASP A 104 -13.55 10.11 20.27
C ASP A 104 -14.26 11.23 21.08
N LYS A 105 -14.02 12.47 20.69
CA LYS A 105 -14.67 13.65 21.24
C LYS A 105 -16.16 13.76 20.88
N ASN A 106 -16.64 13.03 19.88
CA ASN A 106 -18.03 13.17 19.39
C ASN A 106 -19.02 12.34 20.20
N ASP A 107 -18.59 11.27 20.87
CA ASP A 107 -19.45 10.45 21.75
C ASP A 107 -19.94 11.24 22.98
N LYS A 108 -19.26 12.35 23.31
CA LYS A 108 -19.61 13.26 24.42
C LYS A 108 -20.36 14.53 23.98
N LEU A 109 -20.66 14.69 22.69
CA LEU A 109 -21.31 15.89 22.17
C LEU A 109 -22.81 15.86 22.43
N ARG A 110 -23.34 16.98 22.92
CA ARG A 110 -24.79 17.15 23.10
C ARG A 110 -25.47 17.29 21.72
N LYS A 111 -26.75 16.90 21.62
CA LYS A 111 -27.53 16.98 20.36
C LYS A 111 -27.50 18.39 19.73
N LYS A 112 -27.44 19.45 20.54
CA LYS A 112 -27.33 20.86 20.05
C LYS A 112 -25.98 21.14 19.37
N ASP A 113 -24.88 20.56 19.89
CA ASP A 113 -23.53 20.76 19.36
C ASP A 113 -23.36 20.03 18.03
N ILE A 114 -24.05 18.90 17.87
CA ILE A 114 -24.08 18.13 16.61
C ILE A 114 -24.81 18.95 15.53
N LYS A 115 -25.93 19.60 15.85
CA LYS A 115 -26.67 20.45 14.90
C LYS A 115 -25.88 21.66 14.44
N ALA A 116 -24.97 22.18 15.27
CA ALA A 116 -24.10 23.31 14.94
C ALA A 116 -22.91 22.93 14.07
N MET A 117 -22.67 21.63 13.83
CA MET A 117 -21.54 21.19 13.02
C MET A 117 -21.80 21.33 11.52
N ARG A 118 -20.70 21.41 10.73
CA ARG A 118 -20.80 21.35 9.28
C ARG A 118 -21.55 20.10 8.80
N PRO A 119 -22.38 20.17 7.77
CA PRO A 119 -23.19 19.05 7.28
C PRO A 119 -22.41 17.76 6.98
N SER A 120 -21.16 17.90 6.51
CA SER A 120 -20.27 16.77 6.27
C SER A 120 -19.89 16.00 7.55
N ARG A 121 -19.77 16.70 8.68
CA ARG A 121 -19.46 16.09 9.99
C ARG A 121 -20.69 15.44 10.62
N GLN A 122 -21.85 16.07 10.47
CA GLN A 122 -23.13 15.48 10.89
C GLN A 122 -23.43 14.18 10.16
N ARG A 123 -23.20 14.14 8.82
CA ARG A 123 -23.37 12.91 8.02
C ARG A 123 -22.49 11.77 8.51
N LYS A 124 -21.25 12.05 8.92
CA LYS A 124 -20.33 11.03 9.45
C LYS A 124 -20.77 10.46 10.79
N LEU A 125 -21.30 11.29 11.68
CA LEU A 125 -21.84 10.86 12.97
C LEU A 125 -23.11 10.00 12.79
N ASN A 126 -24.02 10.44 11.94
CA ASN A 126 -25.25 9.70 11.62
C ASN A 126 -24.95 8.36 10.96
N PHE A 127 -23.92 8.29 10.13
CA PHE A 127 -23.47 7.05 9.49
C PHE A 127 -23.05 5.99 10.49
N LEU A 128 -22.28 6.35 11.51
CA LEU A 128 -21.79 5.41 12.51
C LEU A 128 -22.88 4.91 13.47
N SER A 129 -23.80 5.79 13.88
CA SER A 129 -24.94 5.40 14.70
C SER A 129 -25.81 4.38 13.97
N LYS A 130 -26.12 4.66 12.71
CA LYS A 130 -26.92 3.77 11.87
C LYS A 130 -26.23 2.41 11.65
N TRP A 131 -24.91 2.42 11.47
CA TRP A 131 -24.14 1.19 11.29
C TRP A 131 -24.15 0.33 12.55
N LYS A 132 -23.96 0.91 13.74
CA LYS A 132 -24.04 0.17 15.00
C LYS A 132 -25.40 -0.50 15.19
N GLU A 133 -26.48 0.23 14.91
CA GLU A 133 -27.84 -0.30 14.96
C GLU A 133 -28.04 -1.50 14.03
N GLU A 134 -27.45 -1.45 12.81
CA GLU A 134 -27.54 -2.59 11.87
C GLU A 134 -26.64 -3.75 12.30
N ALA A 135 -25.45 -3.49 12.83
CA ALA A 135 -24.53 -4.51 13.31
C ALA A 135 -25.04 -5.27 14.55
N GLU A 136 -25.89 -4.64 15.35
CA GLU A 136 -26.55 -5.27 16.52
C GLU A 136 -27.71 -6.22 16.12
N LYS A 137 -28.26 -6.06 14.92
CA LYS A 137 -29.39 -6.87 14.44
C LYS A 137 -28.99 -8.24 13.90
N LYS A 138 -27.80 -8.32 13.26
CA LYS A 138 -27.27 -9.54 12.62
C LYS A 138 -25.74 -9.58 12.75
N PRO A 139 -25.13 -10.79 12.74
CA PRO A 139 -23.68 -10.91 12.66
C PRO A 139 -23.13 -10.08 11.50
N THR A 140 -22.15 -9.24 11.79
CA THR A 140 -21.56 -8.32 10.79
C THR A 140 -20.08 -8.60 10.64
N ILE A 141 -19.65 -8.83 9.40
CA ILE A 141 -18.24 -9.01 9.02
C ILE A 141 -17.71 -7.71 8.42
N ILE A 142 -16.56 -7.25 8.93
CA ILE A 142 -15.86 -6.09 8.35
C ILE A 142 -14.79 -6.59 7.37
N LEU A 143 -14.88 -6.18 6.12
CA LEU A 143 -13.90 -6.44 5.08
C LEU A 143 -13.06 -5.16 4.87
N ILE A 144 -11.75 -5.27 5.07
CA ILE A 144 -10.84 -4.11 5.07
C ILE A 144 -9.81 -4.31 3.97
N ASP A 145 -9.89 -3.50 2.92
CA ASP A 145 -8.89 -3.50 1.86
C ASP A 145 -7.70 -2.59 2.23
N GLU A 146 -6.49 -3.02 1.84
CA GLU A 146 -5.24 -2.32 2.14
C GLU A 146 -5.11 -1.99 3.64
N VAL A 147 -5.19 -3.02 4.48
CA VAL A 147 -5.24 -2.87 5.94
C VAL A 147 -4.00 -2.22 6.54
N GLN A 148 -2.87 -2.18 5.83
CA GLN A 148 -1.67 -1.45 6.25
C GLN A 148 -1.93 0.06 6.48
N ASN A 149 -3.01 0.62 5.93
CA ASN A 149 -3.44 1.98 6.24
C ASN A 149 -3.84 2.16 7.73
N PHE A 150 -4.09 1.07 8.43
CA PHE A 150 -4.53 1.03 9.84
C PHE A 150 -3.44 0.52 10.80
N LYS A 151 -2.20 0.37 10.33
CA LYS A 151 -1.07 -0.20 11.07
C LYS A 151 -0.64 0.57 12.34
N ARG A 152 -0.94 1.87 12.43
CA ARG A 152 -0.57 2.72 13.58
C ARG A 152 -1.65 2.68 14.65
N PRO A 153 -1.45 2.04 15.83
CA PRO A 153 -2.48 1.88 16.87
C PRO A 153 -3.05 3.19 17.37
N THR A 154 -2.22 4.22 17.46
CA THR A 154 -2.60 5.56 17.93
C THR A 154 -3.27 6.41 16.84
N GLY A 155 -3.26 5.93 15.60
CA GLY A 155 -3.83 6.62 14.44
C GLY A 155 -5.36 6.76 14.54
N LYS A 156 -5.90 7.86 14.02
CA LYS A 156 -7.35 8.12 14.03
C LYS A 156 -8.14 7.04 13.30
N TRP A 157 -7.60 6.47 12.24
CA TRP A 157 -8.25 5.39 11.49
C TRP A 157 -8.27 4.09 12.26
N SER A 158 -7.13 3.70 12.85
CA SER A 158 -7.01 2.48 13.68
C SER A 158 -7.95 2.52 14.87
N LYS A 159 -8.03 3.64 15.58
CA LYS A 159 -8.99 3.82 16.69
C LYS A 159 -10.44 3.70 16.24
N SER A 160 -10.77 4.21 15.05
CA SER A 160 -12.12 4.06 14.51
C SER A 160 -12.41 2.62 14.12
N LEU A 161 -11.46 1.93 13.48
CA LEU A 161 -11.59 0.52 13.13
C LEU A 161 -11.74 -0.35 14.39
N MET A 162 -10.97 -0.09 15.45
CA MET A 162 -11.08 -0.83 16.70
C MET A 162 -12.50 -0.76 17.29
N LYS A 163 -13.10 0.44 17.31
CA LYS A 163 -14.48 0.62 17.76
C LYS A 163 -15.51 -0.13 16.88
N LEU A 164 -15.27 -0.22 15.59
CA LEU A 164 -16.12 -1.00 14.69
C LEU A 164 -15.98 -2.50 14.97
N LEU A 165 -14.75 -2.98 15.17
CA LEU A 165 -14.48 -4.39 15.49
C LEU A 165 -15.08 -4.81 16.84
N GLU A 166 -15.17 -3.91 17.82
CA GLU A 166 -15.85 -4.18 19.10
C GLU A 166 -17.33 -4.59 18.90
N SER A 167 -18.02 -3.96 17.95
CA SER A 167 -19.44 -4.21 17.64
C SER A 167 -19.64 -5.20 16.50
N SER A 168 -18.59 -5.71 15.86
CA SER A 168 -18.67 -6.66 14.77
C SER A 168 -18.51 -8.10 15.24
N TYR A 169 -18.91 -9.05 14.38
CA TYR A 169 -18.67 -10.47 14.59
C TYR A 169 -17.18 -10.78 14.38
N ILE A 170 -16.64 -10.46 13.21
CA ILE A 170 -15.21 -10.57 12.87
C ILE A 170 -14.78 -9.47 11.89
N GLY A 171 -13.45 -9.30 11.74
CA GLY A 171 -12.83 -8.46 10.74
C GLY A 171 -11.80 -9.21 9.89
N ILE A 172 -11.83 -9.02 8.59
CA ILE A 172 -10.86 -9.58 7.64
C ILE A 172 -10.10 -8.42 6.98
N GLY A 173 -8.83 -8.28 7.30
CA GLY A 173 -7.92 -7.33 6.67
C GLY A 173 -7.21 -7.95 5.47
N LEU A 174 -7.08 -7.21 4.38
CA LEU A 174 -6.38 -7.64 3.17
C LEU A 174 -5.17 -6.76 2.93
N SER A 175 -4.02 -7.36 2.68
CA SER A 175 -2.81 -6.65 2.28
C SER A 175 -1.86 -7.56 1.50
N ALA A 176 -1.02 -6.98 0.65
CA ALA A 176 0.16 -7.65 0.14
C ALA A 176 1.35 -7.43 1.11
N THR A 177 1.33 -6.34 1.85
CA THR A 177 2.38 -5.88 2.76
C THR A 177 1.76 -5.37 4.05
N PRO A 178 1.33 -6.24 4.97
CA PRO A 178 0.65 -5.82 6.20
C PRO A 178 1.55 -4.98 7.11
N MET A 179 2.85 -5.21 7.06
CA MET A 179 3.88 -4.47 7.80
C MET A 179 4.89 -3.90 6.80
N PRO A 180 4.54 -2.84 6.05
CA PRO A 180 5.34 -2.35 4.93
C PRO A 180 6.72 -1.83 5.33
N ASN A 181 6.87 -1.31 6.55
CA ASN A 181 8.16 -0.79 7.02
C ASN A 181 9.03 -1.85 7.70
N GLY A 182 8.55 -3.10 7.81
CA GLY A 182 9.28 -4.16 8.50
C GLY A 182 9.49 -3.94 10.01
N VAL A 183 8.96 -2.85 10.58
CA VAL A 183 9.13 -2.50 11.98
C VAL A 183 8.04 -3.12 12.86
N LEU A 184 8.39 -3.46 14.10
CA LEU A 184 7.48 -4.07 15.08
C LEU A 184 6.18 -3.29 15.26
N ASP A 185 6.27 -1.98 15.32
CA ASP A 185 5.13 -1.09 15.55
C ASP A 185 4.04 -1.22 14.47
N ASP A 186 4.39 -1.63 13.25
CA ASP A 186 3.43 -1.84 12.16
C ASP A 186 2.49 -3.03 12.40
N GLY A 187 2.94 -4.05 13.16
CA GLY A 187 2.12 -5.21 13.50
C GLY A 187 1.26 -5.06 14.75
N VAL A 188 1.62 -4.13 15.64
CA VAL A 188 0.99 -3.99 16.97
C VAL A 188 -0.49 -3.66 16.88
N ALA A 189 -0.92 -2.87 15.89
CA ALA A 189 -2.34 -2.55 15.72
C ALA A 189 -3.19 -3.81 15.55
N TYR A 190 -2.73 -4.77 14.76
CA TYR A 190 -3.45 -6.03 14.49
C TYR A 190 -3.57 -6.91 15.74
N LEU A 191 -2.55 -6.87 16.60
CA LEU A 191 -2.55 -7.58 17.87
C LEU A 191 -3.52 -6.94 18.87
N ILE A 192 -3.61 -5.61 18.86
CA ILE A 192 -4.59 -4.86 19.68
C ILE A 192 -6.03 -5.16 19.20
N TYR A 193 -6.26 -5.29 17.89
CA TYR A 193 -7.59 -5.65 17.34
C TYR A 193 -8.09 -7.00 17.85
N ASN A 194 -7.18 -7.91 18.15
CA ASN A 194 -7.48 -9.23 18.75
C ASN A 194 -7.47 -9.23 20.29
N GLY A 195 -7.20 -8.09 20.91
CA GLY A 195 -7.19 -8.00 22.37
C GLY A 195 -5.94 -8.58 23.03
N TYR A 196 -4.88 -8.91 22.28
CA TYR A 196 -3.60 -9.37 22.86
C TYR A 196 -2.92 -8.29 23.70
N TYR A 197 -3.19 -7.03 23.38
CA TYR A 197 -2.78 -5.85 24.15
C TYR A 197 -3.94 -4.85 24.18
N LYS A 198 -4.09 -4.15 25.31
CA LYS A 198 -5.07 -3.05 25.44
C LYS A 198 -4.72 -1.84 24.60
N ASN A 199 -3.43 -1.58 24.45
CA ASN A 199 -2.91 -0.44 23.71
C ASN A 199 -1.40 -0.62 23.42
N GLN A 200 -0.81 0.30 22.67
CA GLN A 200 0.61 0.29 22.32
C GLN A 200 1.52 0.40 23.55
N GLN A 201 1.08 1.07 24.63
CA GLN A 201 1.89 1.20 25.83
C GLN A 201 2.06 -0.15 26.54
N GLU A 202 0.99 -0.93 26.68
CA GLU A 202 1.06 -2.28 27.27
C GLU A 202 2.00 -3.20 26.45
N PHE A 203 1.93 -3.14 25.12
CA PHE A 203 2.90 -3.83 24.26
C PHE A 203 4.34 -3.44 24.61
N ARG A 204 4.63 -2.13 24.71
CA ARG A 204 5.96 -1.62 25.04
C ARG A 204 6.41 -2.06 26.44
N ASP A 205 5.54 -1.98 27.41
CA ASP A 205 5.85 -2.36 28.80
C ASP A 205 6.21 -3.85 28.92
N ILE A 206 5.61 -4.71 28.11
CA ILE A 206 5.88 -6.14 28.09
C ILE A 206 7.19 -6.47 27.34
N HIS A 207 7.33 -5.92 26.13
CA HIS A 207 8.35 -6.38 25.19
C HIS A 207 9.62 -5.54 25.17
N ILE A 208 9.56 -4.26 25.55
CA ILE A 208 10.68 -3.33 25.39
C ILE A 208 11.26 -2.95 26.75
N PRO A 209 12.52 -3.27 27.04
CA PRO A 209 13.17 -2.87 28.30
C PRO A 209 13.12 -1.35 28.48
N LYS A 210 12.95 -0.92 29.73
CA LYS A 210 12.96 0.51 30.07
C LYS A 210 14.26 1.17 29.62
N GLY A 211 14.16 2.34 29.01
CA GLY A 211 15.32 3.10 28.52
C GLY A 211 15.82 2.70 27.13
N MET A 212 15.26 1.66 26.52
CA MET A 212 15.63 1.24 25.16
C MET A 212 14.80 1.97 24.10
N TYR A 213 14.93 3.30 24.06
CA TYR A 213 14.33 4.15 23.02
C TYR A 213 15.41 5.03 22.40
N ASP A 214 15.30 5.22 21.10
CA ASP A 214 16.16 6.17 20.38
C ASP A 214 15.73 7.64 20.62
N LYS A 215 16.48 8.58 20.05
CA LYS A 215 16.19 10.02 20.13
C LYS A 215 14.79 10.41 19.62
N TYR A 216 14.14 9.55 18.83
CA TYR A 216 12.78 9.74 18.28
C TYR A 216 11.71 8.93 19.02
N TYR A 217 12.01 8.42 20.21
CA TYR A 217 11.12 7.57 21.01
C TYR A 217 10.69 6.28 20.31
N ARG A 218 11.53 5.76 19.39
CA ARG A 218 11.33 4.45 18.77
C ARG A 218 12.08 3.39 19.59
N PRO A 219 11.58 2.14 19.62
CA PRO A 219 12.28 1.06 20.30
C PRO A 219 13.65 0.80 19.69
N ALA A 220 14.72 1.02 20.46
CA ALA A 220 16.09 0.70 20.06
C ALA A 220 16.36 -0.81 20.18
N VAL A 221 15.46 -1.62 19.62
CA VAL A 221 15.52 -3.09 19.66
C VAL A 221 16.05 -3.70 18.37
N TYR A 222 16.46 -2.87 17.43
CA TYR A 222 17.03 -3.31 16.17
C TYR A 222 18.54 -3.30 16.21
N THR A 223 19.16 -4.26 15.53
CA THR A 223 20.60 -4.25 15.22
C THR A 223 20.90 -3.23 14.12
N GLU A 224 22.17 -2.96 13.83
CA GLU A 224 22.62 -2.16 12.69
C GLU A 224 22.14 -2.73 11.36
N GLU A 225 21.88 -4.05 11.28
CA GLU A 225 21.30 -4.73 10.13
C GLU A 225 19.75 -4.65 10.09
N HIS A 226 19.13 -3.79 10.88
CA HIS A 226 17.67 -3.63 11.04
C HIS A 226 16.91 -4.92 11.43
N LYS A 227 17.61 -5.92 11.98
CA LYS A 227 17.00 -7.12 12.57
C LYS A 227 16.65 -6.89 14.02
N ILE A 228 15.58 -7.55 14.50
CA ILE A 228 15.24 -7.51 15.93
C ILE A 228 16.37 -8.16 16.71
N ASP A 229 16.94 -7.42 17.66
CA ASP A 229 17.92 -7.96 18.60
C ASP A 229 17.20 -8.76 19.69
N PRO A 230 17.34 -10.11 19.73
CA PRO A 230 16.66 -10.94 20.73
C PRO A 230 17.00 -10.57 22.17
N HIS A 231 18.18 -9.98 22.40
CA HIS A 231 18.61 -9.57 23.74
C HIS A 231 17.95 -8.27 24.21
N ARG A 232 17.43 -7.48 23.28
CA ARG A 232 16.77 -6.21 23.55
C ARG A 232 15.24 -6.28 23.43
N PHE A 233 14.70 -7.43 23.10
CA PHE A 233 13.26 -7.66 22.97
C PHE A 233 12.83 -8.82 23.86
N LYS A 234 11.95 -8.56 24.81
CA LYS A 234 11.45 -9.58 25.74
C LYS A 234 10.31 -10.35 25.11
N GLU A 235 10.18 -11.65 25.50
CA GLU A 235 9.09 -12.52 25.07
C GLU A 235 8.90 -12.55 23.54
N LEU A 236 10.02 -12.66 22.82
CA LEU A 236 10.05 -12.61 21.35
C LEU A 236 9.20 -13.71 20.72
N GLU A 237 9.29 -14.94 21.24
CA GLU A 237 8.50 -16.08 20.73
C GLU A 237 7.01 -15.84 20.92
N MET A 238 6.58 -15.36 22.08
CA MET A 238 5.19 -15.01 22.34
C MET A 238 4.68 -13.92 21.37
N PHE A 239 5.51 -12.93 21.08
CA PHE A 239 5.18 -11.91 20.08
C PHE A 239 4.97 -12.50 18.71
N PHE A 240 5.91 -13.33 18.24
CA PHE A 240 5.79 -13.96 16.91
C PHE A 240 4.62 -14.94 16.85
N ASP A 241 4.31 -15.67 17.91
CA ASP A 241 3.12 -16.54 17.96
C ASP A 241 1.83 -15.74 17.80
N ARG A 242 1.73 -14.59 18.47
CA ARG A 242 0.59 -13.68 18.34
C ARG A 242 0.50 -13.10 16.93
N VAL A 243 1.62 -12.72 16.32
CA VAL A 243 1.67 -12.25 14.92
C VAL A 243 1.22 -13.37 13.98
N ARG A 244 1.77 -14.58 14.14
CA ARG A 244 1.36 -15.75 13.34
C ARG A 244 -0.11 -16.09 13.51
N SER A 245 -0.67 -15.95 14.72
CA SER A 245 -2.09 -16.20 14.96
C SER A 245 -3.01 -15.16 14.32
N THR A 246 -2.54 -13.92 14.15
CA THR A 246 -3.30 -12.79 13.63
C THR A 246 -3.12 -12.59 12.13
N THR A 247 -1.97 -12.97 11.58
CA THR A 247 -1.62 -12.79 10.16
C THR A 247 -1.57 -14.15 9.48
N PHE A 248 -2.34 -14.30 8.43
CA PHE A 248 -2.38 -15.51 7.61
C PHE A 248 -1.69 -15.27 6.27
N VAL A 249 -0.59 -15.95 6.08
CA VAL A 249 0.12 -16.07 4.81
C VAL A 249 -0.13 -17.51 4.34
N PRO A 250 -1.04 -17.75 3.40
CA PRO A 250 -1.29 -19.12 2.93
C PRO A 250 -0.11 -19.63 2.11
N ASP A 251 0.23 -20.91 2.31
CA ASP A 251 1.12 -21.62 1.40
C ASP A 251 0.35 -21.83 0.09
N VAL A 252 0.67 -21.03 -0.90
CA VAL A 252 0.02 -21.13 -2.20
C VAL A 252 1.00 -21.72 -3.19
N ILE A 253 0.64 -22.87 -3.75
CA ILE A 253 1.26 -23.31 -4.99
C ILE A 253 0.71 -22.39 -6.08
N VAL A 254 1.56 -21.48 -6.55
CA VAL A 254 1.22 -20.58 -7.65
C VAL A 254 1.21 -21.42 -8.94
N ASP A 255 0.09 -22.06 -9.21
CA ASP A 255 -0.16 -22.80 -10.46
C ASP A 255 -1.04 -21.97 -11.41
N PHE A 256 -0.73 -20.67 -11.52
CA PHE A 256 -1.32 -19.86 -12.54
C PHE A 256 -0.28 -19.06 -13.30
N ASP A 257 -0.62 -18.83 -14.55
CA ASP A 257 0.22 -18.11 -15.48
C ASP A 257 0.42 -16.66 -15.00
N ILE A 258 1.59 -16.44 -14.39
CA ILE A 258 2.10 -15.09 -14.12
C ILE A 258 3.27 -14.89 -15.07
N PRO A 259 3.35 -13.74 -15.76
CA PRO A 259 4.49 -13.45 -16.62
C PRO A 259 5.79 -13.40 -15.81
N ASN A 260 6.86 -13.87 -16.41
CA ASN A 260 8.19 -13.74 -15.83
C ASN A 260 8.59 -12.26 -15.73
N GLN A 261 9.34 -11.91 -14.70
CA GLN A 261 9.84 -10.55 -14.48
C GLN A 261 11.32 -10.49 -14.83
N GLU A 262 11.71 -9.49 -15.62
CA GLU A 262 13.10 -9.11 -15.85
C GLU A 262 13.34 -7.72 -15.28
N LEU A 263 14.15 -7.64 -14.22
CA LEU A 263 14.54 -6.37 -13.61
C LEU A 263 15.85 -5.89 -14.23
N HIS A 264 15.86 -4.65 -14.69
CA HIS A 264 17.00 -4.02 -15.32
C HIS A 264 17.29 -2.70 -14.60
N THR A 265 18.52 -2.53 -14.16
CA THR A 265 19.02 -1.26 -13.65
C THR A 265 19.83 -0.54 -14.74
N ILE A 266 19.42 0.66 -15.08
CA ILE A 266 20.11 1.51 -16.06
C ILE A 266 20.84 2.61 -15.31
N ALA A 267 22.09 2.35 -15.02
CA ALA A 267 22.99 3.35 -14.45
C ALA A 267 23.38 4.40 -15.51
N TYR A 268 23.52 5.65 -15.10
CA TYR A 268 23.94 6.75 -15.97
C TYR A 268 24.60 7.87 -15.18
N ASP A 269 25.54 8.57 -15.82
CA ASP A 269 26.19 9.74 -15.24
C ASP A 269 25.38 11.00 -15.50
N LEU A 270 25.35 11.88 -14.52
CA LEU A 270 24.70 13.19 -14.61
C LEU A 270 25.53 14.15 -15.45
N GLU A 271 24.89 15.08 -16.13
CA GLU A 271 25.57 16.20 -16.78
C GLU A 271 26.28 17.09 -15.77
N GLN A 272 27.40 17.69 -16.18
CA GLN A 272 28.18 18.56 -15.29
C GLN A 272 27.38 19.72 -14.72
N LYS A 273 26.43 20.27 -15.48
CA LYS A 273 25.54 21.33 -14.97
C LYS A 273 24.69 20.88 -13.79
N THR A 274 24.18 19.63 -13.84
CA THR A 274 23.38 19.03 -12.77
C THR A 274 24.24 18.76 -11.54
N ILE A 275 25.44 18.25 -11.74
CA ILE A 275 26.43 18.08 -10.66
C ILE A 275 26.72 19.42 -9.97
N ASN A 276 26.98 20.47 -10.73
CA ASN A 276 27.24 21.81 -10.19
C ASN A 276 26.03 22.35 -9.40
N GLU A 277 24.81 22.10 -9.87
CA GLU A 277 23.59 22.46 -9.15
C GLU A 277 23.49 21.70 -7.83
N ILE A 278 23.74 20.39 -7.84
CA ILE A 278 23.71 19.58 -6.62
C ILE A 278 24.79 20.07 -5.62
N GLN A 279 25.99 20.42 -6.10
CA GLN A 279 27.03 21.02 -5.25
C GLN A 279 26.57 22.33 -4.59
N TYR A 280 25.90 23.19 -5.34
CA TYR A 280 25.34 24.41 -4.81
C TYR A 280 24.25 24.15 -3.75
N LEU A 281 23.34 23.21 -4.00
CA LEU A 281 22.31 22.80 -3.04
C LEU A 281 22.93 22.22 -1.77
N SER A 282 23.96 21.37 -1.91
CA SER A 282 24.69 20.75 -0.78
C SER A 282 25.40 21.80 0.08
N LYS A 283 26.02 22.80 -0.55
CA LYS A 283 26.62 23.94 0.15
C LYS A 283 25.55 24.71 0.96
N ASN A 284 24.39 25.00 0.36
CA ASN A 284 23.29 25.67 1.04
C ASN A 284 22.76 24.87 2.23
N TYR A 285 22.71 23.53 2.11
CA TYR A 285 22.31 22.66 3.21
C TYR A 285 23.29 22.74 4.39
N LYS A 286 24.59 22.66 4.13
CA LYS A 286 25.64 22.82 5.17
C LYS A 286 25.62 24.23 5.80
N GLU A 287 25.31 25.27 5.04
CA GLU A 287 25.13 26.63 5.54
C GLU A 287 23.80 26.84 6.29
N ARG A 288 23.01 25.75 6.55
CA ARG A 288 21.72 25.76 7.26
C ARG A 288 20.66 26.69 6.62
N ARG A 289 20.65 26.77 5.29
CA ARG A 289 19.65 27.54 4.52
C ARG A 289 18.37 26.77 4.23
N TYR A 290 18.29 25.50 4.63
CA TYR A 290 17.11 24.67 4.53
C TYR A 290 16.43 24.54 5.89
N ASP A 291 15.10 24.61 5.93
CA ASP A 291 14.32 24.38 7.14
C ASP A 291 14.32 22.91 7.55
N THR A 292 14.39 22.00 6.58
CA THR A 292 14.40 20.55 6.81
C THR A 292 15.27 19.82 5.78
N TYR A 293 15.85 18.67 6.17
CA TYR A 293 16.56 17.78 5.25
C TYR A 293 15.66 17.30 4.10
N MET A 294 14.35 17.15 4.32
CA MET A 294 13.39 16.74 3.28
C MET A 294 13.25 17.76 2.14
N GLN A 295 13.36 19.04 2.43
CA GLN A 295 13.39 20.09 1.38
C GLN A 295 14.65 19.95 0.53
N TYR A 296 15.81 19.78 1.15
CA TYR A 296 17.06 19.55 0.46
C TYR A 296 17.02 18.30 -0.42
N LEU A 297 16.60 17.14 0.10
CA LEU A 297 16.45 15.91 -0.69
C LEU A 297 15.45 16.07 -1.84
N SER A 298 14.38 16.85 -1.65
CA SER A 298 13.42 17.15 -2.71
C SER A 298 14.06 17.97 -3.83
N ASP A 299 14.96 18.91 -3.51
CA ASP A 299 15.63 19.73 -4.51
C ASP A 299 16.70 18.93 -5.25
N ILE A 300 17.42 18.02 -4.58
CA ILE A 300 18.32 17.05 -5.24
C ILE A 300 17.52 16.20 -6.26
N LYS A 301 16.41 15.63 -5.86
CA LYS A 301 15.53 14.86 -6.77
C LYS A 301 15.06 15.69 -7.96
N LYS A 302 14.77 16.97 -7.79
CA LYS A 302 14.37 17.86 -8.88
C LYS A 302 15.53 18.07 -9.86
N ALA A 303 16.73 18.35 -9.36
CA ALA A 303 17.92 18.54 -10.19
C ALA A 303 18.18 17.30 -11.06
N ILE A 304 18.21 16.10 -10.45
CA ILE A 304 18.37 14.83 -11.18
C ILE A 304 17.25 14.64 -12.21
N SER A 305 16.00 14.97 -11.86
CA SER A 305 14.86 14.76 -12.76
C SER A 305 14.90 15.62 -14.02
N TYR A 306 15.56 16.79 -13.99
CA TYR A 306 15.74 17.66 -15.15
C TYR A 306 16.97 17.34 -15.99
N ASP A 307 17.83 16.43 -15.53
CA ASP A 307 19.02 16.04 -16.25
C ASP A 307 18.67 15.45 -17.63
N GLU A 308 19.33 15.96 -18.67
CA GLU A 308 19.02 15.52 -20.03
C GLU A 308 19.43 14.07 -20.26
N THR A 309 20.51 13.59 -19.62
CA THR A 309 20.91 12.18 -19.71
C THR A 309 19.83 11.27 -19.15
N HIS A 310 19.18 11.65 -18.04
CA HIS A 310 18.06 10.92 -17.47
C HIS A 310 16.90 10.76 -18.49
N ILE A 311 16.52 11.87 -19.12
CA ILE A 311 15.47 11.89 -20.15
C ILE A 311 15.86 10.99 -21.34
N GLN A 312 17.11 11.09 -21.82
CA GLN A 312 17.59 10.29 -22.95
C GLN A 312 17.68 8.80 -22.64
N LYS A 313 17.96 8.40 -21.39
CA LYS A 313 17.91 6.99 -21.00
C LYS A 313 16.51 6.43 -21.10
N MET A 314 15.50 7.15 -20.61
CA MET A 314 14.08 6.77 -20.79
C MET A 314 13.72 6.65 -22.28
N VAL A 315 14.07 7.65 -23.09
CA VAL A 315 13.83 7.66 -24.54
C VAL A 315 14.49 6.46 -25.23
N SER A 316 15.73 6.13 -24.85
CA SER A 316 16.44 4.96 -25.37
C SER A 316 15.72 3.64 -25.06
N ILE A 317 15.24 3.47 -23.82
CA ILE A 317 14.45 2.27 -23.45
C ILE A 317 13.19 2.16 -24.32
N LEU A 318 12.47 3.26 -24.51
CA LEU A 318 11.26 3.30 -25.32
C LEU A 318 11.53 2.93 -26.79
N LYS A 319 12.60 3.50 -27.38
CA LYS A 319 13.01 3.18 -28.76
C LYS A 319 13.42 1.73 -28.94
N ASN A 320 14.08 1.13 -27.94
CA ASN A 320 14.52 -0.25 -27.97
C ASN A 320 13.40 -1.27 -27.66
N ASN A 321 12.22 -0.80 -27.26
CA ASN A 321 11.07 -1.63 -26.98
C ASN A 321 9.81 -1.14 -27.76
N PRO A 322 9.87 -1.08 -29.07
CA PRO A 322 8.77 -0.60 -29.90
C PRO A 322 7.54 -1.49 -29.72
N ASN A 323 6.36 -0.94 -30.01
CA ASN A 323 5.07 -1.64 -29.98
C ASN A 323 4.68 -2.22 -28.62
N LYS A 324 5.30 -1.75 -27.53
CA LYS A 324 4.88 -2.05 -26.16
C LYS A 324 4.16 -0.83 -25.58
N GLN A 325 3.12 -1.07 -24.79
CA GLN A 325 2.49 -0.03 -23.99
C GLN A 325 3.30 0.16 -22.71
N PRO A 326 4.18 1.19 -22.60
CA PRO A 326 5.00 1.38 -21.42
C PRO A 326 4.20 1.99 -20.28
N LEU A 327 4.38 1.48 -19.07
CA LEU A 327 3.99 2.13 -17.83
C LEU A 327 5.20 2.95 -17.34
N ILE A 328 5.02 4.25 -17.12
CA ILE A 328 6.09 5.13 -16.64
C ILE A 328 5.67 5.69 -15.28
N PHE A 329 6.37 5.25 -14.23
CA PHE A 329 6.08 5.66 -12.86
C PHE A 329 6.89 6.89 -12.46
N TYR A 330 6.23 7.83 -11.77
CA TYR A 330 6.83 9.06 -11.26
C TYR A 330 6.28 9.45 -9.89
N GLU A 331 7.03 10.28 -9.16
CA GLU A 331 6.63 10.79 -7.85
C GLU A 331 6.22 12.28 -7.91
N THR A 332 6.99 13.11 -8.60
CA THR A 332 6.86 14.57 -8.56
C THR A 332 6.40 15.17 -9.88
N ASN A 333 5.79 16.37 -9.83
CA ASN A 333 5.38 17.09 -11.04
C ASN A 333 6.56 17.44 -11.95
N VAL A 334 7.75 17.63 -11.39
CA VAL A 334 8.98 17.87 -12.15
C VAL A 334 9.31 16.68 -13.02
N GLN A 335 9.27 15.46 -12.48
CA GLN A 335 9.46 14.23 -13.23
C GLN A 335 8.41 14.08 -14.33
N LEU A 336 7.15 14.44 -14.06
CA LEU A 336 6.09 14.42 -15.07
C LEU A 336 6.43 15.30 -16.29
N GLU A 337 6.92 16.52 -16.06
CA GLU A 337 7.27 17.41 -17.17
C GLU A 337 8.49 16.90 -17.96
N SER A 338 9.47 16.32 -17.29
CA SER A 338 10.63 15.69 -17.94
C SER A 338 10.22 14.46 -18.77
N ILE A 339 9.31 13.62 -18.26
CA ILE A 339 8.75 12.49 -19.00
C ILE A 339 8.03 12.97 -20.27
N LYS A 340 7.16 13.97 -20.14
CA LYS A 340 6.45 14.57 -21.30
C LYS A 340 7.43 15.10 -22.34
N LYS A 341 8.47 15.80 -21.90
CA LYS A 341 9.54 16.28 -22.79
C LYS A 341 10.17 15.14 -23.59
N GLY A 342 10.54 14.04 -22.91
CA GLY A 342 11.11 12.86 -23.57
C GLY A 342 10.16 12.17 -24.54
N LEU A 343 8.88 12.03 -24.18
CA LEU A 343 7.85 11.44 -25.05
C LEU A 343 7.61 12.30 -26.32
N ASN A 344 7.59 13.62 -26.15
CA ASN A 344 7.43 14.55 -27.29
C ASN A 344 8.63 14.47 -28.27
N GLN A 345 9.87 14.21 -27.79
CA GLN A 345 11.03 14.03 -28.67
C GLN A 345 10.89 12.84 -29.64
N ILE A 346 10.08 11.86 -29.28
CA ILE A 346 9.84 10.65 -30.09
C ILE A 346 8.43 10.58 -30.66
N ASN A 347 7.65 11.65 -30.56
CA ASN A 347 6.26 11.72 -30.99
C ASN A 347 5.40 10.56 -30.45
N MET A 348 5.60 10.19 -29.17
CA MET A 348 4.85 9.14 -28.51
C MET A 348 3.67 9.74 -27.73
N ASP A 349 2.47 9.33 -28.09
CA ASP A 349 1.26 9.69 -27.35
C ASP A 349 1.26 9.11 -25.94
N TYR A 350 0.58 9.80 -25.02
CA TYR A 350 0.48 9.33 -23.64
C TYR A 350 -0.87 9.62 -23.00
N LYS A 351 -1.22 8.79 -22.04
CA LYS A 351 -2.32 9.03 -21.08
C LYS A 351 -1.74 9.13 -19.68
N MET A 352 -2.44 9.84 -18.79
CA MET A 352 -1.97 10.06 -17.41
C MET A 352 -2.97 9.49 -16.41
N ILE A 353 -2.42 8.87 -15.38
CA ILE A 353 -3.15 8.42 -14.21
C ILE A 353 -2.58 9.14 -12.99
N ASN A 354 -3.36 10.04 -12.45
CA ASN A 354 -3.04 10.78 -11.23
C ASN A 354 -4.30 10.86 -10.35
N GLY A 355 -4.20 11.45 -9.16
CA GLY A 355 -5.31 11.52 -8.20
C GLY A 355 -6.55 12.29 -8.68
N ARG A 356 -6.56 12.82 -9.92
CA ARG A 356 -7.68 13.52 -10.56
C ARG A 356 -8.25 12.77 -11.75
N SER A 357 -7.74 11.57 -12.05
CA SER A 357 -8.22 10.78 -13.20
C SER A 357 -9.56 10.12 -12.90
N ASP A 358 -10.50 10.24 -13.81
CA ASP A 358 -11.83 9.63 -13.71
C ASP A 358 -11.79 8.13 -14.01
N SER A 359 -12.66 7.33 -13.36
CA SER A 359 -12.76 5.88 -13.53
C SER A 359 -13.07 5.46 -14.99
N ASP A 360 -13.92 6.20 -15.67
CA ASP A 360 -14.35 5.89 -17.04
C ASP A 360 -13.21 5.96 -18.06
N LYS A 361 -12.22 6.83 -17.81
CA LYS A 361 -11.00 6.93 -18.62
C LYS A 361 -10.06 5.73 -18.49
N LEU A 362 -10.23 4.92 -17.45
CA LEU A 362 -9.34 3.80 -17.18
C LEU A 362 -9.69 2.53 -17.93
N GLU A 363 -10.98 2.26 -18.16
CA GLU A 363 -11.41 1.20 -19.09
C GLU A 363 -10.89 1.50 -20.49
N GLU A 364 -10.99 2.75 -20.91
CA GLU A 364 -10.46 3.21 -22.19
C GLU A 364 -8.92 3.05 -22.29
N ILE A 365 -8.19 3.26 -21.19
CA ILE A 365 -6.75 3.06 -21.12
C ILE A 365 -6.39 1.57 -21.22
N ASN A 366 -7.11 0.68 -20.54
CA ASN A 366 -6.89 -0.77 -20.60
C ASN A 366 -7.12 -1.36 -21.99
N HIS A 367 -7.96 -0.73 -22.79
CA HIS A 367 -8.25 -1.11 -24.17
C HIS A 367 -7.47 -0.31 -25.22
N SER A 368 -6.60 0.62 -24.80
CA SER A 368 -5.83 1.44 -25.72
C SER A 368 -4.71 0.67 -26.43
N LYS A 369 -4.37 1.13 -27.63
CA LYS A 369 -3.40 0.48 -28.51
C LYS A 369 -1.97 0.56 -28.01
N THR A 370 -1.13 -0.35 -28.47
CA THR A 370 0.23 -0.65 -28.04
C THR A 370 1.26 0.49 -28.10
N ASN A 371 1.01 1.57 -28.81
CA ASN A 371 2.01 2.67 -29.00
C ASN A 371 1.78 3.90 -28.14
N GLN A 372 1.00 3.78 -27.05
CA GLN A 372 0.71 4.89 -26.16
C GLN A 372 1.31 4.64 -24.79
N ALA A 373 2.10 5.59 -24.27
CA ALA A 373 2.63 5.52 -22.90
C ALA A 373 1.54 5.80 -21.87
N ILE A 374 1.62 5.13 -20.72
CA ILE A 374 0.78 5.41 -19.56
C ILE A 374 1.68 5.96 -18.45
N ILE A 375 1.49 7.23 -18.12
CA ILE A 375 2.25 7.92 -17.08
C ILE A 375 1.48 7.82 -15.77
N ILE A 376 2.09 7.26 -14.73
CA ILE A 376 1.42 6.90 -13.47
C ILE A 376 2.15 7.52 -12.29
N GLN A 377 1.43 8.31 -11.48
CA GLN A 377 1.98 8.79 -10.22
C GLN A 377 1.90 7.69 -9.16
N TYR A 378 3.01 7.38 -8.44
CA TYR A 378 3.05 6.31 -7.43
C TYR A 378 1.87 6.34 -6.48
N LYS A 379 1.62 7.46 -5.82
CA LYS A 379 0.56 7.60 -4.80
C LYS A 379 -0.86 7.57 -5.37
N SER A 380 -1.02 7.89 -6.63
CA SER A 380 -2.34 8.00 -7.27
C SER A 380 -2.69 6.81 -8.14
N GLY A 381 -1.67 6.21 -8.76
CA GLY A 381 -1.81 5.00 -9.58
C GLY A 381 -1.75 3.73 -8.75
N GLY A 382 -1.52 3.86 -7.44
CA GLY A 382 -1.25 2.75 -6.52
C GLY A 382 -2.39 1.75 -6.36
N ASP A 383 -3.63 2.11 -6.68
CA ASP A 383 -4.77 1.33 -6.24
C ASP A 383 -5.62 0.86 -7.41
N SER A 384 -5.71 -0.44 -7.59
CA SER A 384 -6.74 -1.14 -8.35
C SER A 384 -6.61 -1.23 -9.87
N ILE A 385 -5.72 -0.49 -10.54
CA ILE A 385 -5.59 -0.58 -11.99
C ILE A 385 -4.71 -1.76 -12.39
N GLU A 386 -5.18 -2.57 -13.30
CA GLU A 386 -4.47 -3.70 -13.87
C GLU A 386 -4.18 -3.44 -15.34
N PHE A 387 -2.92 -3.63 -15.75
CA PHE A 387 -2.47 -3.43 -17.12
C PHE A 387 -2.05 -4.76 -17.73
N LYS A 388 -3.00 -5.55 -18.22
CA LYS A 388 -2.76 -6.89 -18.79
C LYS A 388 -2.05 -6.87 -20.14
N ASN A 389 -2.08 -5.72 -20.84
CA ASN A 389 -1.48 -5.54 -22.17
C ASN A 389 -0.14 -4.82 -22.12
N SER A 390 0.36 -4.48 -20.92
CA SER A 390 1.64 -3.80 -20.76
C SER A 390 2.71 -4.78 -20.29
N PHE A 391 3.79 -4.87 -21.06
CA PHE A 391 4.95 -5.73 -20.79
C PHE A 391 6.24 -4.92 -20.55
N LEU A 392 6.10 -3.63 -20.31
CA LEU A 392 7.20 -2.70 -20.08
C LEU A 392 6.85 -1.73 -18.96
N THR A 393 7.71 -1.65 -17.96
CA THR A 393 7.62 -0.65 -16.89
C THR A 393 8.92 0.14 -16.80
N ILE A 394 8.82 1.45 -16.63
CA ILE A 394 9.96 2.34 -16.38
C ILE A 394 9.71 3.09 -15.08
N PHE A 395 10.57 2.91 -14.12
CA PHE A 395 10.63 3.70 -12.88
C PHE A 395 11.51 4.92 -13.16
N TYR A 396 10.87 6.01 -13.63
CA TYR A 396 11.56 7.24 -14.01
C TYR A 396 12.19 7.95 -12.81
N GLY A 397 11.52 7.93 -11.66
CA GLY A 397 12.07 8.44 -10.42
C GLY A 397 11.94 7.43 -9.30
N LEU A 398 12.96 7.33 -8.47
CA LEU A 398 12.93 6.48 -7.29
C LEU A 398 12.15 7.16 -6.17
N THR A 399 11.32 6.40 -5.46
CA THR A 399 10.63 6.86 -4.25
C THR A 399 11.27 6.25 -3.01
N TYR A 400 11.16 6.94 -1.87
CA TYR A 400 11.63 6.45 -0.56
C TYR A 400 10.71 5.39 0.06
N SER A 401 9.73 4.89 -0.68
CA SER A 401 8.80 3.87 -0.22
C SER A 401 8.93 2.59 -1.04
N TRP A 402 9.47 1.56 -0.41
CA TRP A 402 9.48 0.22 -1.00
C TRP A 402 8.05 -0.27 -1.30
N GLY A 403 7.09 0.03 -0.41
CA GLY A 403 5.69 -0.33 -0.61
C GLY A 403 5.11 0.25 -1.90
N ASP A 404 5.43 1.51 -2.25
CA ASP A 404 5.00 2.15 -3.49
C ASP A 404 5.64 1.49 -4.72
N ILE A 405 6.94 1.16 -4.65
CA ILE A 405 7.67 0.41 -5.71
C ILE A 405 7.06 -0.97 -5.90
N GLN A 406 6.88 -1.73 -4.84
CA GLN A 406 6.30 -3.08 -4.90
C GLN A 406 4.89 -3.07 -5.50
N GLN A 407 4.07 -2.11 -5.14
CA GLN A 407 2.74 -1.94 -5.75
C GLN A 407 2.83 -1.59 -7.23
N ALA A 408 3.76 -0.71 -7.62
CA ALA A 408 3.99 -0.32 -9.00
C ALA A 408 4.49 -1.51 -9.84
N MET A 409 5.45 -2.29 -9.34
CA MET A 409 5.94 -3.51 -9.97
C MET A 409 4.82 -4.51 -10.26
N GLY A 410 3.87 -4.63 -9.34
CA GLY A 410 2.75 -5.56 -9.47
C GLY A 410 1.64 -5.12 -10.44
N ARG A 411 1.71 -3.95 -11.11
CA ARG A 411 0.61 -3.44 -11.93
C ARG A 411 0.39 -4.19 -13.23
N ASN A 412 1.44 -4.66 -13.84
CA ASN A 412 1.42 -5.42 -15.08
C ASN A 412 1.90 -6.88 -14.90
N ILE A 413 1.79 -7.39 -13.67
CA ILE A 413 2.04 -8.79 -13.37
C ILE A 413 0.73 -9.34 -12.84
N ARG A 414 -0.07 -9.92 -13.74
CA ARG A 414 -1.45 -10.26 -13.44
C ARG A 414 -1.82 -11.63 -13.96
N ARG A 415 -2.70 -12.28 -13.24
CA ARG A 415 -3.36 -13.52 -13.66
C ARG A 415 -4.07 -13.31 -15.03
N GLY A 416 -3.90 -14.29 -15.91
CA GLY A 416 -4.50 -14.27 -17.26
C GLY A 416 -3.67 -13.52 -18.31
N MET A 417 -2.45 -13.10 -17.97
CA MET A 417 -1.45 -12.74 -18.99
C MET A 417 -0.82 -14.01 -19.60
N PRO A 418 -0.31 -13.94 -20.85
CA PRO A 418 0.30 -15.12 -21.47
C PRO A 418 1.44 -15.69 -20.63
N LYS A 419 1.45 -17.01 -20.44
CA LYS A 419 2.41 -17.73 -19.57
C LYS A 419 3.88 -17.49 -19.93
N ASP A 420 4.17 -17.46 -21.22
CA ASP A 420 5.52 -17.30 -21.74
C ASP A 420 5.90 -15.82 -21.95
N SER A 421 5.15 -14.89 -21.37
CA SER A 421 5.44 -13.46 -21.51
C SER A 421 6.43 -13.01 -20.45
N PHE A 422 7.26 -12.01 -20.83
CA PHE A 422 8.22 -11.36 -19.95
C PHE A 422 7.83 -9.90 -19.75
N VAL A 423 7.69 -9.49 -18.51
CA VAL A 423 7.53 -8.10 -18.14
C VAL A 423 8.90 -7.51 -17.82
N LYS A 424 9.36 -6.59 -18.65
CA LYS A 424 10.62 -5.86 -18.42
C LYS A 424 10.36 -4.64 -17.55
N GLN A 425 11.13 -4.52 -16.49
CA GLN A 425 11.03 -3.42 -15.53
C GLN A 425 12.38 -2.73 -15.41
N PHE A 426 12.44 -1.45 -15.74
CA PHE A 426 13.65 -0.65 -15.79
C PHE A 426 13.67 0.39 -14.68
N PHE A 427 14.71 0.34 -13.84
CA PHE A 427 15.02 1.38 -12.88
C PHE A 427 16.07 2.31 -13.48
N LEU A 428 15.77 3.60 -13.56
CA LEU A 428 16.74 4.63 -13.92
C LEU A 428 17.46 5.10 -12.67
N VAL A 429 18.76 4.89 -12.61
CA VAL A 429 19.60 5.16 -11.42
C VAL A 429 20.77 6.03 -11.83
N ALA A 430 20.80 7.28 -11.39
CA ALA A 430 21.98 8.10 -11.54
C ALA A 430 23.13 7.51 -10.71
N THR A 431 24.35 7.53 -11.25
CA THR A 431 25.55 7.10 -10.51
C THR A 431 25.87 8.03 -9.33
N HIS A 432 25.14 9.14 -9.22
CA HIS A 432 25.21 10.04 -8.09
C HIS A 432 24.79 9.37 -6.79
N TYR A 433 25.44 9.72 -5.69
CA TYR A 433 25.26 9.12 -4.37
C TYR A 433 23.78 8.98 -3.93
N HIS A 434 22.97 10.01 -4.17
CA HIS A 434 21.54 9.97 -3.82
C HIS A 434 20.80 8.78 -4.42
N ASP A 435 20.83 8.64 -5.76
CA ASP A 435 20.07 7.60 -6.44
C ASP A 435 20.64 6.20 -6.16
N SER A 436 21.97 6.09 -6.07
CA SER A 436 22.62 4.83 -5.73
C SER A 436 22.20 4.34 -4.36
N LYS A 437 22.21 5.19 -3.34
CA LYS A 437 21.74 4.83 -1.98
C LYS A 437 20.23 4.54 -1.92
N VAL A 438 19.42 5.32 -2.63
CA VAL A 438 17.99 5.05 -2.69
C VAL A 438 17.72 3.71 -3.36
N TYR A 439 18.45 3.39 -4.42
CA TYR A 439 18.31 2.12 -5.10
C TYR A 439 18.77 0.94 -4.24
N ASP A 440 19.89 1.06 -3.51
CA ASP A 440 20.39 0.03 -2.59
C ASP A 440 19.34 -0.34 -1.52
N VAL A 441 18.64 0.63 -0.96
CA VAL A 441 17.59 0.41 0.02
C VAL A 441 16.38 -0.28 -0.62
N ILE A 442 15.99 0.15 -1.83
CA ILE A 442 14.92 -0.50 -2.61
C ILE A 442 15.29 -1.95 -2.94
N GLU A 443 16.54 -2.23 -3.34
CA GLU A 443 17.01 -3.57 -3.67
C GLU A 443 16.97 -4.51 -2.46
N ARG A 444 17.27 -4.00 -1.26
CA ARG A 444 17.12 -4.72 0.00
C ARG A 444 15.66 -4.88 0.45
N LYS A 445 14.72 -4.26 -0.27
CA LYS A 445 13.27 -4.26 0.05
C LYS A 445 12.96 -3.60 1.39
N GLU A 446 13.71 -2.56 1.72
CA GLU A 446 13.61 -1.79 2.95
C GLU A 446 12.86 -0.48 2.73
N GLU A 447 12.26 0.07 3.80
CA GLU A 447 11.64 1.39 3.81
C GLU A 447 12.58 2.41 4.43
N PHE A 448 12.59 3.62 3.90
CA PHE A 448 13.35 4.71 4.50
C PHE A 448 12.75 5.16 5.83
N SER A 449 13.54 5.09 6.88
CA SER A 449 13.23 5.74 8.16
C SER A 449 13.57 7.24 8.08
N GLU A 450 13.05 8.03 9.03
CA GLU A 450 13.41 9.45 9.14
C GLU A 450 14.92 9.63 9.37
N GLU A 451 15.55 8.73 10.15
CA GLU A 451 16.99 8.71 10.37
C GLU A 451 17.77 8.46 9.08
N LEU A 452 17.41 7.42 8.36
CA LEU A 452 18.08 7.06 7.11
C LEU A 452 17.97 8.19 6.07
N LEU A 453 16.87 8.95 6.08
CA LEU A 453 16.70 10.12 5.21
C LEU A 453 17.55 11.31 5.69
N GLU A 454 17.70 11.50 7.00
CA GLU A 454 18.57 12.54 7.57
C GLU A 454 20.05 12.21 7.29
N GLU A 455 20.46 10.95 7.53
CA GLU A 455 21.79 10.44 7.19
C GLU A 455 22.10 10.58 5.70
N LEU A 456 21.15 10.19 4.84
CA LEU A 456 21.30 10.36 3.39
C LEU A 456 21.54 11.82 3.01
N ALA A 457 20.83 12.76 3.64
CA ALA A 457 21.02 14.19 3.37
C ALA A 457 22.41 14.67 3.80
N GLU A 458 22.91 14.21 4.94
CA GLU A 458 24.25 14.56 5.44
C GLU A 458 25.34 13.95 4.54
N GLU A 459 25.23 12.66 4.20
CA GLU A 459 26.19 11.95 3.35
C GLU A 459 26.28 12.54 1.94
N ILE A 460 25.13 12.91 1.33
CA ILE A 460 25.14 13.60 0.03
C ILE A 460 25.88 14.93 0.14
N ALA A 461 25.59 15.71 1.19
CA ALA A 461 26.23 17.01 1.36
C ALA A 461 27.75 16.90 1.62
N GLU A 462 28.23 15.78 2.13
CA GLU A 462 29.65 15.48 2.33
C GLU A 462 30.30 15.00 1.04
N SER A 463 29.75 13.98 0.41
CA SER A 463 30.31 13.33 -0.77
C SER A 463 30.48 14.24 -2.01
N VAL A 464 29.72 15.30 -2.06
CA VAL A 464 29.69 16.25 -3.21
C VAL A 464 30.65 17.43 -3.01
N LEU A 465 31.16 17.62 -1.79
CA LEU A 465 32.08 18.71 -1.45
C LEU A 465 33.54 18.24 -1.28
N GLU A 466 33.76 16.93 -1.28
CA GLU A 466 35.09 16.31 -1.46
C GLU A 466 35.45 16.24 -2.97
#